data_168d3ea5f6241b545fc0fd1a8d144e5f
#
_entry.id   168d3ea5f6241b545fc0fd1a8d144e5f
#
_cell.length_a   1.000
_cell.length_b   1.000
_cell.length_c   1.000
_cell.angle_alpha   90.00
_cell.angle_beta   90.00
_cell.angle_gamma   90.00
#
_symmetry.space_group_name_H-M   'P 1'
#
loop_
_entity.id
_entity.type
_entity.pdbx_description
1 polymer ?
#
loop_
_entity_poly.entity_id
_entity_poly.type
_entity_poly.pdbx_seq_one_letter_code
_entity_poly.pdbx_strand_id
1 'polypeptide(L)'
;MKKRLVSVVLVAAFAFSMLAGCGSDNSASKDNNKTSADAEQTATNDGDGFNLTVNFASEPMTMDPALNSAVDGAVMANHLFEGLMKWESTGEEVEGSEGSCDTAKLTYGQAESYDKTANDDGTVTYTFHLRDGIKWSDGKDVTAGDFEYSWKRLVTPATAADYNYM
;
A
#
# COMPACT_ATOMS: atom_id res chain seq x y z
N MET A 1 -28.72 29.74 35.81
CA MET A 1 -27.34 30.11 36.11
C MET A 1 -26.57 29.11 36.94
N LYS A 2 -27.20 28.44 37.93
CA LYS A 2 -26.51 27.46 38.81
C LYS A 2 -26.00 26.22 38.11
N LYS A 3 -26.64 25.71 37.05
CA LYS A 3 -26.22 24.50 36.33
C LYS A 3 -24.97 24.71 35.41
N ARG A 4 -24.74 25.93 34.94
CA ARG A 4 -23.55 26.24 34.12
C ARG A 4 -22.28 26.46 34.94
N LEU A 5 -22.42 26.88 36.19
CA LEU A 5 -21.30 27.04 37.14
C LEU A 5 -20.71 25.67 37.57
N VAL A 6 -21.57 24.67 37.76
CA VAL A 6 -21.14 23.32 38.16
C VAL A 6 -20.34 22.64 37.03
N SER A 7 -20.74 22.84 35.78
CA SER A 7 -19.98 22.28 34.62
C SER A 7 -18.62 22.88 34.47
N VAL A 8 -18.46 24.18 34.69
CA VAL A 8 -17.16 24.88 34.56
C VAL A 8 -16.21 24.46 35.69
N VAL A 9 -16.70 24.22 36.89
CA VAL A 9 -15.89 23.75 38.04
C VAL A 9 -15.41 22.31 37.83
N LEU A 10 -16.24 21.45 37.20
CA LEU A 10 -15.89 20.06 36.94
C LEU A 10 -14.80 19.94 35.87
N VAL A 11 -14.84 20.78 34.81
CA VAL A 11 -13.82 20.83 33.77
C VAL A 11 -12.49 21.37 34.30
N ALA A 12 -12.53 22.36 35.20
CA ALA A 12 -11.31 22.89 35.83
C ALA A 12 -10.64 21.87 36.79
N ALA A 13 -11.41 21.02 37.46
CA ALA A 13 -10.87 19.98 38.33
C ALA A 13 -10.17 18.84 37.55
N PHE A 14 -10.64 18.53 36.30
CA PHE A 14 -10.00 17.54 35.43
C PHE A 14 -8.70 18.03 34.81
N ALA A 15 -8.56 19.33 34.54
CA ALA A 15 -7.34 19.91 33.97
C ALA A 15 -6.16 19.97 34.99
N PHE A 16 -6.46 20.00 36.30
CA PHE A 16 -5.40 20.05 37.35
C PHE A 16 -4.85 18.70 37.76
N SER A 17 -5.52 17.58 37.42
CA SER A 17 -5.06 16.23 37.81
C SER A 17 -4.02 15.64 36.83
N MET A 18 -3.73 16.27 35.68
CA MET A 18 -2.74 15.78 34.71
C MET A 18 -1.34 16.42 34.85
N LEU A 19 -1.12 17.34 35.78
CA LEU A 19 0.18 17.99 35.99
C LEU A 19 0.99 17.49 37.20
N ALA A 20 0.54 16.46 37.90
CA ALA A 20 1.22 15.94 39.08
C ALA A 20 1.85 14.55 38.87
N GLY A 21 2.50 14.35 37.76
CA GLY A 21 3.14 13.06 37.40
C GLY A 21 4.52 13.21 36.78
N CYS A 22 5.40 14.05 37.34
CA CYS A 22 6.82 14.03 37.00
C CYS A 22 7.65 14.36 38.25
N GLY A 23 8.19 13.34 38.87
CA GLY A 23 9.10 13.44 40.01
C GLY A 23 9.87 12.13 40.15
N SER A 24 11.07 12.16 39.64
CA SER A 24 12.35 11.55 40.06
C SER A 24 12.33 10.45 41.12
N ASP A 25 12.89 9.27 40.87
CA ASP A 25 14.20 8.86 41.39
C ASP A 25 14.63 7.45 40.90
N ASN A 26 15.94 7.32 40.74
CA ASN A 26 16.73 6.17 40.38
C ASN A 26 16.44 4.90 41.19
N SER A 27 16.29 3.77 40.54
CA SER A 27 17.06 2.54 40.85
C SER A 27 16.83 1.45 39.83
N ALA A 28 17.90 0.79 39.43
CA ALA A 28 18.01 -0.21 38.40
C ALA A 28 17.14 -1.43 38.61
N SER A 29 16.43 -1.84 37.57
CA SER A 29 16.20 -3.25 37.27
C SER A 29 15.95 -3.40 35.77
N LYS A 30 16.77 -4.23 35.14
CA LYS A 30 16.66 -4.64 33.73
C LYS A 30 15.40 -5.51 33.58
N ASP A 31 14.44 -5.05 32.82
CA ASP A 31 13.56 -5.92 32.08
C ASP A 31 13.19 -5.27 30.75
N ASN A 32 13.57 -5.98 29.69
CA ASN A 32 13.31 -5.62 28.31
C ASN A 32 11.82 -5.77 28.00
N ASN A 33 11.08 -4.68 27.98
CA ASN A 33 9.87 -4.57 27.18
C ASN A 33 9.78 -3.17 26.59
N LYS A 34 10.44 -3.01 25.44
CA LYS A 34 10.44 -1.77 24.67
C LYS A 34 9.25 -1.79 23.75
N THR A 35 8.13 -1.25 24.23
CA THR A 35 7.01 -0.85 23.37
C THR A 35 7.50 0.34 22.53
N SER A 36 7.78 0.08 21.27
CA SER A 36 8.22 1.10 20.33
C SER A 36 7.03 1.90 19.84
N ALA A 37 6.85 3.09 20.37
CA ALA A 37 6.11 4.15 19.72
C ALA A 37 7.10 5.31 19.60
N ASP A 38 7.71 5.39 18.42
CA ASP A 38 8.29 6.55 17.76
C ASP A 38 9.26 6.03 16.69
N ALA A 39 8.72 5.72 15.52
CA ALA A 39 9.53 5.55 14.33
C ALA A 39 9.75 6.95 13.74
N GLU A 40 10.80 7.61 14.20
CA GLU A 40 11.33 8.80 13.57
C GLU A 40 11.83 8.41 12.17
N GLN A 41 11.10 8.83 11.13
CA GLN A 41 11.52 8.66 9.73
C GLN A 41 12.74 9.54 9.48
N THR A 42 13.92 8.98 9.67
CA THR A 42 15.15 9.63 9.25
C THR A 42 15.45 9.22 7.80
N ALA A 43 15.05 10.05 6.85
CA ALA A 43 15.55 9.95 5.49
C ALA A 43 17.01 10.44 5.48
N THR A 44 17.96 9.51 5.48
CA THR A 44 19.37 9.85 5.29
C THR A 44 19.67 9.87 3.80
N ASN A 45 19.96 11.04 3.27
CA ASN A 45 20.41 11.24 1.90
C ASN A 45 21.95 11.31 1.92
N ASP A 46 22.61 10.16 1.79
CA ASP A 46 24.07 10.07 1.76
C ASP A 46 24.69 10.08 0.35
N GLY A 47 24.05 10.81 -0.55
CA GLY A 47 24.66 11.26 -1.81
C GLY A 47 24.68 10.25 -2.95
N ASP A 48 24.33 8.98 -2.73
CA ASP A 48 24.40 7.91 -3.74
C ASP A 48 23.04 7.22 -3.99
N GLY A 49 21.94 7.78 -3.50
CA GLY A 49 20.59 7.29 -3.71
C GLY A 49 19.61 7.69 -2.61
N PHE A 50 18.32 7.48 -2.90
CA PHE A 50 17.25 7.67 -1.93
C PHE A 50 17.00 6.35 -1.19
N ASN A 51 17.13 6.34 0.13
CA ASN A 51 16.80 5.20 0.99
C ASN A 51 15.46 5.45 1.67
N LEU A 52 14.47 4.60 1.41
CA LEU A 52 13.16 4.62 2.04
C LEU A 52 12.99 3.40 2.93
N THR A 53 12.73 3.63 4.21
CA THR A 53 12.31 2.56 5.13
C THR A 53 10.79 2.63 5.30
N VAL A 54 10.12 1.56 4.96
CA VAL A 54 8.66 1.44 5.08
C VAL A 54 8.33 0.43 6.18
N ASN A 55 7.39 0.80 7.06
CA ASN A 55 6.87 -0.12 8.07
C ASN A 55 5.50 -0.67 7.63
N PHE A 56 5.35 -1.98 7.68
CA PHE A 56 4.08 -2.67 7.43
C PHE A 56 3.39 -2.99 8.76
N ALA A 57 2.06 -2.98 8.75
CA ALA A 57 1.25 -3.30 9.93
C ALA A 57 1.45 -4.76 10.39
N SER A 58 1.66 -5.67 9.44
CA SER A 58 1.95 -7.09 9.70
C SER A 58 2.88 -7.65 8.62
N GLU A 59 3.46 -8.82 8.89
CA GLU A 59 4.25 -9.55 7.91
C GLU A 59 3.33 -10.17 6.85
N PRO A 60 3.61 -9.97 5.54
CA PRO A 60 2.82 -10.58 4.47
C PRO A 60 2.87 -12.12 4.56
N MET A 61 1.73 -12.77 4.46
CA MET A 61 1.64 -14.24 4.47
C MET A 61 2.36 -14.88 3.28
N THR A 62 2.41 -14.17 2.16
CA THR A 62 3.08 -14.60 0.93
C THR A 62 3.49 -13.39 0.10
N MET A 63 4.59 -13.56 -0.63
CA MET A 63 5.05 -12.60 -1.65
C MET A 63 4.59 -13.00 -3.06
N ASP A 64 3.92 -14.13 -3.21
CA ASP A 64 3.39 -14.62 -4.48
C ASP A 64 2.10 -13.87 -4.83
N PRO A 65 2.07 -13.09 -5.93
CA PRO A 65 0.89 -12.30 -6.30
C PRO A 65 -0.37 -13.15 -6.55
N ALA A 66 -0.20 -14.40 -7.04
CA ALA A 66 -1.33 -15.28 -7.31
C ALA A 66 -1.96 -15.86 -6.04
N LEU A 67 -1.22 -15.92 -4.94
CA LEU A 67 -1.68 -16.50 -3.66
C LEU A 67 -2.03 -15.44 -2.62
N ASN A 68 -1.75 -14.16 -2.92
CA ASN A 68 -2.03 -13.10 -1.97
C ASN A 68 -3.53 -12.77 -1.94
N SER A 69 -4.10 -12.78 -0.72
CA SER A 69 -5.47 -12.34 -0.45
C SER A 69 -5.54 -11.31 0.70
N ALA A 70 -4.39 -10.76 1.12
CA ALA A 70 -4.29 -9.82 2.21
C ALA A 70 -3.74 -8.45 1.76
N VAL A 71 -4.10 -7.39 2.49
CA VAL A 71 -3.71 -6.01 2.19
C VAL A 71 -2.19 -5.84 2.20
N ASP A 72 -1.48 -6.44 3.17
CA ASP A 72 -0.03 -6.30 3.30
C ASP A 72 0.71 -6.87 2.09
N GLY A 73 0.29 -8.05 1.62
CA GLY A 73 0.83 -8.65 0.40
C GLY A 73 0.45 -7.86 -0.85
N ALA A 74 -0.74 -7.25 -0.92
CA ALA A 74 -1.15 -6.39 -2.03
C ALA A 74 -0.28 -5.12 -2.10
N VAL A 75 0.03 -4.50 -0.97
CA VAL A 75 0.96 -3.37 -0.91
C VAL A 75 2.33 -3.77 -1.45
N MET A 76 2.88 -4.92 -1.02
CA MET A 76 4.16 -5.42 -1.53
C MET A 76 4.10 -5.70 -3.04
N ALA A 77 3.03 -6.36 -3.52
CA ALA A 77 2.86 -6.67 -4.94
C ALA A 77 2.84 -5.39 -5.79
N ASN A 78 2.14 -4.33 -5.35
CA ASN A 78 2.10 -3.05 -6.04
C ASN A 78 3.45 -2.33 -6.14
N HIS A 79 4.38 -2.60 -5.20
CA HIS A 79 5.73 -2.03 -5.24
C HIS A 79 6.74 -2.88 -6.02
N LEU A 80 6.49 -4.17 -6.17
CA LEU A 80 7.43 -5.12 -6.79
C LEU A 80 7.06 -5.47 -8.24
N PHE A 81 5.79 -5.34 -8.61
CA PHE A 81 5.27 -5.73 -9.91
C PHE A 81 4.52 -4.58 -10.58
N GLU A 82 4.56 -4.54 -11.89
CA GLU A 82 3.77 -3.62 -12.71
C GLU A 82 2.91 -4.42 -13.68
N GLY A 83 1.61 -4.11 -13.74
CA GLY A 83 0.69 -4.74 -14.70
C GLY A 83 0.76 -4.11 -16.10
N LEU A 84 -0.06 -4.61 -17.02
CA LEU A 84 -0.26 -3.99 -18.35
C LEU A 84 -0.75 -2.55 -18.22
N MET A 85 -1.68 -2.32 -17.30
CA MET A 85 -2.23 -1.02 -16.94
C MET A 85 -1.99 -0.76 -15.46
N LYS A 86 -1.98 0.52 -15.06
CA LYS A 86 -1.82 0.94 -13.65
C LYS A 86 -2.71 2.14 -13.32
N TRP A 87 -2.96 2.33 -12.05
CA TRP A 87 -3.58 3.54 -11.55
C TRP A 87 -2.52 4.61 -11.31
N GLU A 88 -2.80 5.83 -11.73
CA GLU A 88 -1.96 7.02 -11.51
C GLU A 88 -2.79 8.10 -10.86
N SER A 89 -2.27 8.74 -9.78
CA SER A 89 -2.92 9.89 -9.18
C SER A 89 -3.04 11.01 -10.21
N THR A 90 -4.19 11.68 -10.21
CA THR A 90 -4.38 12.90 -11.03
C THR A 90 -3.85 14.15 -10.33
N GLY A 91 -3.51 14.07 -9.05
CA GLY A 91 -3.19 15.22 -8.20
C GLY A 91 -4.41 16.04 -7.80
N GLU A 92 -5.62 15.60 -8.12
CA GLU A 92 -6.87 16.23 -7.74
C GLU A 92 -7.45 15.50 -6.53
N GLU A 93 -7.73 16.24 -5.45
CA GLU A 93 -8.33 15.66 -4.25
C GLU A 93 -9.73 15.09 -4.51
N VAL A 94 -10.04 14.00 -3.86
CA VAL A 94 -11.42 13.50 -3.80
C VAL A 94 -12.22 14.42 -2.90
N GLU A 95 -13.36 14.91 -3.37
CA GLU A 95 -14.23 15.80 -2.61
C GLU A 95 -14.59 15.18 -1.24
N GLY A 96 -14.31 15.92 -0.17
CA GLY A 96 -14.55 15.49 1.21
C GLY A 96 -13.43 14.62 1.83
N SER A 97 -12.31 14.40 1.13
CA SER A 97 -11.18 13.63 1.67
C SER A 97 -10.20 14.45 2.51
N GLU A 98 -10.26 15.77 2.44
CA GLU A 98 -9.40 16.71 3.19
C GLU A 98 -7.91 16.38 3.12
N GLY A 99 -7.38 16.17 1.91
CA GLY A 99 -5.96 15.89 1.66
C GLY A 99 -5.55 14.44 1.92
N SER A 100 -6.49 13.54 2.15
CA SER A 100 -6.17 12.13 2.48
C SER A 100 -6.03 11.23 1.26
N CYS A 101 -6.65 11.57 0.12
CA CYS A 101 -6.51 10.84 -1.13
C CYS A 101 -6.82 11.69 -2.36
N ASP A 102 -6.15 11.34 -3.47
CA ASP A 102 -6.37 11.93 -4.78
C ASP A 102 -7.29 11.04 -5.63
N THR A 103 -7.91 11.66 -6.64
CA THR A 103 -8.54 10.90 -7.72
C THR A 103 -7.48 10.15 -8.52
N ALA A 104 -7.86 9.03 -9.12
CA ALA A 104 -6.95 8.23 -9.92
C ALA A 104 -7.52 7.97 -11.32
N LYS A 105 -6.65 7.90 -12.29
CA LYS A 105 -6.95 7.50 -13.67
C LYS A 105 -6.20 6.23 -14.03
N LEU A 106 -6.82 5.42 -14.89
CA LEU A 106 -6.16 4.27 -15.47
C LEU A 106 -5.20 4.73 -16.57
N THR A 107 -3.94 4.31 -16.50
CA THR A 107 -2.90 4.63 -17.48
C THR A 107 -2.13 3.37 -17.86
N TYR A 108 -1.23 3.48 -18.84
CA TYR A 108 -0.40 2.37 -19.28
C TYR A 108 0.70 2.06 -18.26
N GLY A 109 0.87 0.79 -17.97
CA GLY A 109 1.97 0.24 -17.18
C GLY A 109 3.03 -0.36 -18.09
N GLN A 110 3.10 -1.69 -18.20
CA GLN A 110 4.02 -2.38 -19.11
C GLN A 110 3.52 -2.39 -20.57
N ALA A 111 2.22 -2.15 -20.80
CA ALA A 111 1.73 -1.86 -22.15
C ALA A 111 2.07 -0.42 -22.55
N GLU A 112 2.31 -0.17 -23.85
CA GLU A 112 2.37 1.17 -24.44
C GLU A 112 1.05 1.58 -25.08
N SER A 113 0.23 0.60 -25.51
CA SER A 113 -1.07 0.82 -26.11
C SER A 113 -1.91 -0.45 -26.07
N TYR A 114 -3.18 -0.32 -26.41
CA TYR A 114 -4.05 -1.47 -26.71
C TYR A 114 -5.06 -1.15 -27.81
N ASP A 115 -5.45 -2.17 -28.57
CA ASP A 115 -6.56 -2.14 -29.49
C ASP A 115 -7.78 -2.83 -28.86
N LYS A 116 -8.98 -2.30 -29.15
CA LYS A 116 -10.24 -2.86 -28.68
C LYS A 116 -11.13 -3.15 -29.88
N THR A 117 -11.53 -4.41 -30.05
CA THR A 117 -12.41 -4.86 -31.12
C THR A 117 -13.68 -5.50 -30.54
N ALA A 118 -14.84 -4.99 -30.93
CA ALA A 118 -16.11 -5.66 -30.63
C ALA A 118 -16.34 -6.78 -31.67
N ASN A 119 -16.64 -7.98 -31.19
CA ASN A 119 -16.89 -9.15 -32.01
C ASN A 119 -18.40 -9.34 -32.29
N ASP A 120 -18.75 -10.05 -33.33
CA ASP A 120 -20.15 -10.30 -33.72
C ASP A 120 -20.94 -11.14 -32.71
N ASP A 121 -20.23 -11.90 -31.85
CA ASP A 121 -20.82 -12.71 -30.78
C ASP A 121 -21.08 -11.92 -29.49
N GLY A 122 -20.84 -10.61 -29.50
CA GLY A 122 -21.00 -9.71 -28.34
C GLY A 122 -19.81 -9.69 -27.37
N THR A 123 -18.75 -10.43 -27.65
CA THR A 123 -17.50 -10.34 -26.88
C THR A 123 -16.65 -9.14 -27.31
N VAL A 124 -15.63 -8.82 -26.52
CA VAL A 124 -14.66 -7.77 -26.83
C VAL A 124 -13.26 -8.34 -26.74
N THR A 125 -12.48 -8.15 -27.80
CA THR A 125 -11.07 -8.53 -27.84
C THR A 125 -10.22 -7.30 -27.51
N TYR A 126 -9.28 -7.44 -26.57
CA TYR A 126 -8.25 -6.46 -26.28
C TYR A 126 -6.90 -7.02 -26.69
N THR A 127 -6.19 -6.28 -27.54
CA THR A 127 -4.81 -6.60 -27.96
C THR A 127 -3.87 -5.59 -27.36
N PHE A 128 -3.04 -6.00 -26.42
CA PHE A 128 -2.07 -5.13 -25.77
C PHE A 128 -0.73 -5.18 -26.49
N HIS A 129 -0.12 -4.02 -26.68
CA HIS A 129 1.23 -3.87 -27.19
C HIS A 129 2.16 -3.55 -26.02
N LEU A 130 3.16 -4.38 -25.80
CA LEU A 130 4.12 -4.17 -24.71
C LEU A 130 5.13 -3.09 -25.09
N ARG A 131 5.56 -2.30 -24.11
CA ARG A 131 6.67 -1.36 -24.28
C ARG A 131 7.96 -2.12 -24.66
N ASP A 132 8.79 -1.51 -25.47
CA ASP A 132 10.12 -2.05 -25.78
C ASP A 132 11.03 -2.03 -24.53
N GLY A 133 11.89 -3.03 -24.43
CA GLY A 133 12.99 -3.05 -23.47
C GLY A 133 12.62 -3.25 -22.01
N ILE A 134 11.39 -3.69 -21.70
CA ILE A 134 11.02 -4.04 -20.33
C ILE A 134 11.78 -5.28 -19.84
N LYS A 135 12.27 -5.20 -18.59
CA LYS A 135 13.14 -6.21 -18.00
C LYS A 135 12.65 -6.64 -16.63
N TRP A 136 12.89 -7.89 -16.31
CA TRP A 136 12.86 -8.39 -14.93
C TRP A 136 14.04 -7.83 -14.14
N SER A 137 13.96 -7.93 -12.81
CA SER A 137 15.05 -7.48 -11.91
C SER A 137 16.37 -8.22 -12.12
N ASP A 138 16.34 -9.42 -12.74
CA ASP A 138 17.52 -10.20 -13.12
C ASP A 138 18.08 -9.83 -14.51
N GLY A 139 17.47 -8.85 -15.18
CA GLY A 139 17.89 -8.34 -16.49
C GLY A 139 17.33 -9.08 -17.71
N LYS A 140 16.54 -10.16 -17.51
CA LYS A 140 15.87 -10.85 -18.61
C LYS A 140 14.73 -10.01 -19.16
N ASP A 141 14.40 -10.24 -20.44
CA ASP A 141 13.27 -9.55 -21.08
C ASP A 141 11.94 -10.05 -20.51
N VAL A 142 11.02 -9.10 -20.25
CA VAL A 142 9.60 -9.40 -20.00
C VAL A 142 8.91 -9.54 -21.35
N THR A 143 8.14 -10.61 -21.51
CA THR A 143 7.49 -10.97 -22.76
C THR A 143 5.98 -11.19 -22.56
N ALA A 144 5.22 -11.24 -23.65
CA ALA A 144 3.80 -11.62 -23.60
C ALA A 144 3.58 -13.01 -22.98
N GLY A 145 4.58 -13.91 -23.12
CA GLY A 145 4.54 -15.25 -22.51
C GLY A 145 4.51 -15.21 -20.98
N ASP A 146 5.11 -14.20 -20.35
CA ASP A 146 5.09 -14.04 -18.89
C ASP A 146 3.69 -13.68 -18.39
N PHE A 147 2.96 -12.83 -19.12
CA PHE A 147 1.56 -12.50 -18.83
C PHE A 147 0.66 -13.71 -19.03
N GLU A 148 0.81 -14.43 -20.14
CA GLU A 148 0.05 -15.65 -20.41
C GLU A 148 0.28 -16.70 -19.31
N TYR A 149 1.53 -16.90 -18.91
CA TYR A 149 1.87 -17.82 -17.82
C TYR A 149 1.21 -17.40 -16.50
N SER A 150 1.29 -16.11 -16.15
CA SER A 150 0.74 -15.58 -14.89
C SER A 150 -0.78 -15.77 -14.82
N TRP A 151 -1.51 -15.48 -15.88
CA TRP A 151 -2.95 -15.64 -15.93
C TRP A 151 -3.36 -17.12 -15.91
N LYS A 152 -2.70 -17.97 -16.68
CA LYS A 152 -2.94 -19.43 -16.65
C LYS A 152 -2.68 -20.00 -15.27
N ARG A 153 -1.61 -19.54 -14.61
CA ARG A 153 -1.27 -19.95 -13.26
C ARG A 153 -2.36 -19.54 -12.27
N LEU A 154 -2.84 -18.29 -12.34
CA LEU A 154 -3.88 -17.77 -11.44
C LEU A 154 -5.15 -18.62 -11.49
N VAL A 155 -5.62 -19.00 -12.69
CA VAL A 155 -6.85 -19.78 -12.87
C VAL A 155 -6.64 -21.30 -12.77
N THR A 156 -5.41 -21.78 -12.60
CA THR A 156 -5.11 -23.20 -12.47
C THR A 156 -5.53 -23.71 -11.09
N PRO A 157 -6.39 -24.74 -10.98
CA PRO A 157 -6.88 -25.23 -9.68
C PRO A 157 -5.76 -25.66 -8.73
N ALA A 158 -4.64 -26.19 -9.24
CA ALA A 158 -3.49 -26.58 -8.42
C ALA A 158 -2.80 -25.41 -7.74
N THR A 159 -2.96 -24.18 -8.24
CA THR A 159 -2.44 -22.96 -7.60
C THR A 159 -3.26 -22.60 -6.36
N ALA A 160 -4.52 -23.01 -6.30
CA ALA A 160 -5.46 -22.71 -5.20
C ALA A 160 -5.52 -21.21 -4.86
N ALA A 161 -5.51 -20.36 -5.90
CA ALA A 161 -5.61 -18.92 -5.73
C ALA A 161 -7.01 -18.51 -5.28
N ASP A 162 -7.12 -17.69 -4.22
CA ASP A 162 -8.40 -17.21 -3.68
C ASP A 162 -9.16 -16.34 -4.70
N TYR A 163 -8.43 -15.60 -5.53
CA TYR A 163 -8.97 -14.68 -6.55
C TYR A 163 -8.95 -15.26 -7.97
N ASN A 164 -9.05 -16.57 -8.12
CA ASN A 164 -9.03 -17.24 -9.44
C ASN A 164 -10.22 -16.92 -10.37
N TYR A 165 -11.21 -16.20 -9.86
CA TYR A 165 -12.44 -15.80 -10.59
C TYR A 165 -12.35 -14.40 -11.22
N MET A 166 -11.28 -13.65 -10.99
CA MET A 166 -11.08 -12.29 -11.53
C MET A 166 -10.58 -12.27 -12.97
#